data_d333c4a7a8934812d2dd3660939266c7
#
_entry.id   d333c4a7a8934812d2dd3660939266c7
#
_cell.length_a   1.000
_cell.length_b   1.000
_cell.length_c   1.000
_cell.angle_alpha   90.00
_cell.angle_beta   90.00
_cell.angle_gamma   90.00
#
_symmetry.space_group_name_H-M   'P 1'
#
loop_
_entity.id
_entity.type
_entity.pdbx_description
1 polymer ?
#
loop_
_entity_poly.entity_id
_entity_poly.type
_entity_poly.pdbx_seq_one_letter_code
_entity_poly.pdbx_strand_id
1 'polypeptide(L)'
;MRPSVTRLSDVSTESYKDGLETKFVSNSAWDLGMYFMEPGMTTIIFSTEANDDGTAEEWYGSAFEFYYIVTGQFTVWFAKKANDLRKKKASSLVLNEGDVASYPPGWKYMVRNTGSIPGAFFWGKTAPHKGAKVRLIRPLKSIR
;
A
#
# COMPACT_ATOMS: atom_id res chain seq x y z
N MET A 1 -4.52 -25.58 -9.89
CA MET A 1 -4.43 -24.78 -8.64
C MET A 1 -5.62 -25.11 -7.75
N ARG A 2 -5.43 -25.28 -6.47
CA ARG A 2 -6.49 -25.63 -5.52
C ARG A 2 -6.83 -24.43 -4.65
N PRO A 3 -8.07 -24.31 -4.17
CA PRO A 3 -8.39 -23.35 -3.13
C PRO A 3 -7.53 -23.57 -1.88
N SER A 4 -7.16 -22.49 -1.20
CA SER A 4 -6.33 -22.55 -0.01
C SER A 4 -6.78 -21.53 1.03
N VAL A 5 -6.32 -21.71 2.26
CA VAL A 5 -6.52 -20.79 3.38
C VAL A 5 -5.16 -20.35 3.89
N THR A 6 -4.97 -19.05 4.03
CA THR A 6 -3.80 -18.47 4.71
C THR A 6 -4.28 -17.78 5.98
N ARG A 7 -3.68 -18.12 7.12
CA ARG A 7 -4.00 -17.52 8.42
C ARG A 7 -2.93 -16.51 8.81
N LEU A 8 -3.33 -15.47 9.50
CA LEU A 8 -2.39 -14.47 10.02
C LEU A 8 -1.28 -15.09 10.86
N SER A 9 -1.61 -16.13 11.64
CA SER A 9 -0.65 -16.87 12.46
C SER A 9 0.40 -17.65 11.66
N ASP A 10 0.16 -17.88 10.37
CA ASP A 10 1.01 -18.71 9.50
C ASP A 10 1.96 -17.88 8.63
N VAL A 11 1.86 -16.56 8.66
CA VAL A 11 2.65 -15.65 7.84
C VAL A 11 3.46 -14.70 8.68
N SER A 12 4.60 -14.28 8.15
CA SER A 12 5.47 -13.30 8.79
C SER A 12 4.89 -11.90 8.65
N THR A 13 5.07 -11.09 9.69
CA THR A 13 4.81 -9.65 9.63
C THR A 13 6.15 -8.94 9.55
N GLU A 14 6.28 -8.05 8.58
CA GLU A 14 7.49 -7.29 8.34
C GLU A 14 7.34 -5.85 8.81
N SER A 15 8.38 -5.31 9.42
CA SER A 15 8.40 -3.95 9.94
C SER A 15 9.09 -3.02 8.94
N TYR A 16 8.40 -1.97 8.55
CA TYR A 16 8.90 -0.88 7.71
C TYR A 16 8.90 0.42 8.49
N LYS A 17 9.50 1.46 7.92
CA LYS A 17 9.51 2.79 8.55
C LYS A 17 8.12 3.35 8.79
N ASP A 18 7.18 2.99 7.95
CA ASP A 18 5.82 3.56 7.92
C ASP A 18 4.77 2.62 8.51
N GLY A 19 5.11 1.41 8.89
CA GLY A 19 4.15 0.47 9.47
C GLY A 19 4.60 -0.97 9.42
N LEU A 20 3.63 -1.85 9.66
CA LEU A 20 3.81 -3.29 9.62
C LEU A 20 3.00 -3.87 8.48
N GLU A 21 3.59 -4.80 7.74
CA GLU A 21 2.91 -5.48 6.63
C GLU A 21 2.91 -6.98 6.80
N THR A 22 1.76 -7.58 6.58
CA THR A 22 1.61 -9.02 6.48
C THR A 22 1.07 -9.37 5.10
N LYS A 23 1.83 -10.10 4.31
CA LYS A 23 1.41 -10.55 2.98
C LYS A 23 0.82 -11.95 3.08
N PHE A 24 -0.46 -12.10 2.76
CA PHE A 24 -1.17 -13.39 2.84
C PHE A 24 -0.99 -14.23 1.59
N VAL A 25 -1.09 -13.61 0.44
CA VAL A 25 -1.07 -14.29 -0.86
C VAL A 25 -0.24 -13.49 -1.84
N SER A 26 0.61 -14.19 -2.58
CA SER A 26 1.34 -13.62 -3.70
C SER A 26 1.42 -14.67 -4.81
N ASN A 27 0.85 -14.38 -5.96
CA ASN A 27 0.86 -15.29 -7.11
C ASN A 27 0.86 -14.47 -8.41
N SER A 28 0.68 -15.14 -9.54
CA SER A 28 0.69 -14.49 -10.85
C SER A 28 -0.51 -13.59 -11.13
N ALA A 29 -1.59 -13.70 -10.34
CA ALA A 29 -2.82 -12.95 -10.54
C ALA A 29 -2.96 -11.77 -9.59
N TRP A 30 -2.58 -11.92 -8.31
CA TRP A 30 -2.72 -10.87 -7.30
C TRP A 30 -1.78 -11.04 -6.11
N ASP A 31 -1.59 -9.93 -5.40
CA ASP A 31 -1.04 -9.89 -4.06
C ASP A 31 -2.12 -9.43 -3.09
N LEU A 32 -2.20 -10.04 -1.92
CA LEU A 32 -3.15 -9.70 -0.86
C LEU A 32 -2.42 -9.61 0.47
N GLY A 33 -2.75 -8.60 1.26
CA GLY A 33 -2.12 -8.45 2.57
C GLY A 33 -2.85 -7.50 3.49
N MET A 34 -2.26 -7.30 4.68
CA MET A 34 -2.69 -6.33 5.68
C MET A 34 -1.57 -5.33 5.92
N TYR A 35 -1.93 -4.09 6.17
CA TYR A 35 -1.01 -3.05 6.59
C TYR A 35 -1.50 -2.42 7.89
N PHE A 36 -0.57 -2.19 8.82
CA PHE A 36 -0.85 -1.63 10.14
C PHE A 36 -0.01 -0.38 10.31
N MET A 37 -0.64 0.73 10.69
CA MET A 37 0.03 2.02 10.84
C MET A 37 -0.39 2.72 12.13
N GLU A 38 0.59 3.21 12.87
CA GLU A 38 0.35 4.10 14.00
C GLU A 38 -0.16 5.47 13.53
N PRO A 39 -0.88 6.22 14.39
CA PRO A 39 -1.32 7.57 14.05
C PRO A 39 -0.15 8.46 13.61
N GLY A 40 -0.35 9.18 12.51
CA GLY A 40 0.65 10.09 11.95
C GLY A 40 1.69 9.44 11.05
N MET A 41 1.76 8.14 10.98
CA MET A 41 2.67 7.46 10.04
C MET A 41 2.20 7.68 8.61
N THR A 42 3.17 7.90 7.72
CA THR A 42 2.93 8.14 6.29
C THR A 42 3.77 7.16 5.49
N THR A 43 3.15 6.54 4.48
CA THR A 43 3.86 5.63 3.59
C THR A 43 4.83 6.38 2.67
N ILE A 44 5.70 5.61 2.03
CA ILE A 44 6.43 6.08 0.85
C ILE A 44 5.45 6.38 -0.28
N ILE A 45 5.99 6.98 -1.33
CA ILE A 45 5.27 7.15 -2.59
C ILE A 45 5.42 5.88 -3.42
N PHE A 46 4.30 5.30 -3.80
CA PHE A 46 4.26 4.17 -4.73
C PHE A 46 3.54 4.54 -6.02
N SER A 47 3.88 3.86 -7.10
CA SER A 47 3.39 4.15 -8.44
C SER A 47 2.80 2.91 -9.09
N THR A 48 1.64 3.09 -9.71
CA THR A 48 1.00 2.09 -10.58
C THR A 48 0.99 2.53 -12.04
N GLU A 49 1.89 3.43 -12.41
CA GLU A 49 2.03 3.88 -13.79
C GLU A 49 2.66 2.78 -14.65
N ALA A 50 2.32 2.76 -15.94
CA ALA A 50 2.88 1.77 -16.87
C ALA A 50 4.40 1.90 -17.01
N ASN A 51 4.91 3.12 -16.98
CA ASN A 51 6.33 3.42 -17.10
C ASN A 51 6.87 4.02 -15.81
N ASP A 52 8.03 3.52 -15.38
CA ASP A 52 8.72 4.01 -14.21
C ASP A 52 9.50 5.27 -14.55
N ASP A 53 9.12 6.42 -13.98
CA ASP A 53 9.85 7.67 -14.13
C ASP A 53 10.95 7.87 -13.08
N GLY A 54 11.15 6.92 -12.20
CA GLY A 54 12.19 6.94 -11.19
C GLY A 54 11.90 7.79 -9.96
N THR A 55 10.74 8.43 -9.86
CA THR A 55 10.44 9.39 -8.78
C THR A 55 9.68 8.80 -7.60
N ALA A 56 9.00 7.67 -7.78
CA ALA A 56 8.37 6.94 -6.68
C ALA A 56 9.37 5.99 -6.02
N GLU A 57 9.25 5.80 -4.72
CA GLU A 57 10.10 4.88 -3.98
C GLU A 57 9.78 3.41 -4.31
N GLU A 58 8.54 3.14 -4.68
CA GLU A 58 8.12 1.81 -5.10
C GLU A 58 7.29 1.91 -6.37
N TRP A 59 7.60 1.08 -7.36
CA TRP A 59 6.91 1.04 -8.63
C TRP A 59 6.48 -0.39 -8.95
N TYR A 60 5.20 -0.56 -9.26
CA TYR A 60 4.61 -1.87 -9.54
C TYR A 60 4.38 -2.14 -11.02
N GLY A 61 4.47 -1.11 -11.85
CA GLY A 61 3.91 -1.17 -13.19
C GLY A 61 2.41 -0.93 -13.17
N SER A 62 1.77 -1.12 -14.28
CA SER A 62 0.32 -0.92 -14.42
C SER A 62 -0.43 -1.95 -13.58
N ALA A 63 -0.98 -1.51 -12.47
CA ALA A 63 -1.68 -2.38 -11.52
C ALA A 63 -2.93 -1.69 -10.97
N PHE A 64 -4.00 -2.47 -10.81
CA PHE A 64 -5.14 -2.09 -9.99
C PHE A 64 -4.85 -2.46 -8.54
N GLU A 65 -5.29 -1.63 -7.62
CA GLU A 65 -5.13 -1.85 -6.19
C GLU A 65 -6.40 -1.42 -5.45
N PHE A 66 -6.67 -2.02 -4.30
CA PHE A 66 -7.74 -1.59 -3.41
C PHE A 66 -7.29 -1.64 -1.96
N TYR A 67 -7.92 -0.79 -1.13
CA TYR A 67 -7.84 -0.88 0.32
C TYR A 67 -9.24 -1.03 0.90
N TYR A 68 -9.38 -1.95 1.85
CA TYR A 68 -10.53 -2.04 2.74
C TYR A 68 -10.09 -1.64 4.15
N ILE A 69 -10.68 -0.59 4.69
CA ILE A 69 -10.30 -0.08 6.00
C ILE A 69 -10.95 -0.92 7.09
N VAL A 70 -10.11 -1.67 7.82
CA VAL A 70 -10.57 -2.56 8.89
C VAL A 70 -10.80 -1.78 10.17
N THR A 71 -9.89 -0.86 10.51
CA THR A 71 -9.98 0.01 11.68
C THR A 71 -9.21 1.30 11.47
N GLY A 72 -9.65 2.37 12.11
CA GLY A 72 -9.00 3.66 12.04
C GLY A 72 -9.44 4.51 10.86
N GLN A 73 -8.70 5.59 10.63
CA GLN A 73 -8.92 6.53 9.55
C GLN A 73 -7.62 6.75 8.78
N PHE A 74 -7.72 6.77 7.47
CA PHE A 74 -6.59 7.02 6.59
C PHE A 74 -6.93 8.12 5.59
N THR A 75 -5.91 8.84 5.13
CA THR A 75 -6.02 9.74 3.99
C THR A 75 -5.04 9.29 2.92
N VAL A 76 -5.54 9.17 1.70
CA VAL A 76 -4.74 8.83 0.52
C VAL A 76 -4.62 10.08 -0.33
N TRP A 77 -3.40 10.45 -0.64
CA TRP A 77 -3.12 11.49 -1.65
C TRP A 77 -2.71 10.83 -2.94
N PHE A 78 -3.14 11.41 -4.05
CA PHE A 78 -2.79 10.89 -5.37
C PHE A 78 -2.49 12.03 -6.34
N ALA A 79 -1.51 11.80 -7.22
CA ALA A 79 -1.06 12.76 -8.22
C ALA A 79 -0.32 12.04 -9.35
N LYS A 80 -0.12 12.74 -10.45
CA LYS A 80 0.74 12.26 -11.53
C LYS A 80 2.22 12.52 -11.27
N LYS A 81 2.54 13.51 -10.45
CA LYS A 81 3.93 13.91 -10.13
C LYS A 81 4.21 13.68 -8.65
N ALA A 82 5.32 13.02 -8.35
CA ALA A 82 5.75 12.79 -6.97
C ALA A 82 5.95 14.10 -6.19
N ASN A 83 6.45 15.15 -6.86
CA ASN A 83 6.62 16.44 -6.21
C ASN A 83 5.30 17.07 -5.73
N ASP A 84 4.20 16.83 -6.41
CA ASP A 84 2.90 17.34 -5.97
C ASP A 84 2.46 16.64 -4.68
N LEU A 85 2.77 15.37 -4.50
CA LEU A 85 2.56 14.64 -3.24
C LEU A 85 3.44 15.22 -2.12
N ARG A 86 4.71 15.44 -2.39
CA ARG A 86 5.66 15.99 -1.40
C ARG A 86 5.32 17.40 -0.98
N LYS A 87 4.79 18.22 -1.90
CA LYS A 87 4.39 19.62 -1.65
C LYS A 87 2.95 19.75 -1.17
N LYS A 88 2.26 18.67 -0.92
CA LYS A 88 0.83 18.67 -0.51
C LYS A 88 -0.09 19.39 -1.50
N LYS A 89 0.22 19.31 -2.77
CA LYS A 89 -0.59 19.87 -3.88
C LYS A 89 -1.38 18.78 -4.62
N ALA A 90 -1.59 17.66 -3.99
CA ALA A 90 -2.28 16.52 -4.55
C ALA A 90 -3.75 16.50 -4.13
N SER A 91 -4.57 15.82 -4.91
CA SER A 91 -5.93 15.45 -4.49
C SER A 91 -5.88 14.40 -3.39
N SER A 92 -6.92 14.32 -2.58
CA SER A 92 -6.96 13.37 -1.47
C SER A 92 -8.34 12.74 -1.29
N LEU A 93 -8.33 11.57 -0.67
CA LEU A 93 -9.52 10.84 -0.24
C LEU A 93 -9.36 10.49 1.25
N VAL A 94 -10.39 10.77 2.04
CA VAL A 94 -10.44 10.33 3.43
C VAL A 94 -11.19 9.02 3.50
N LEU A 95 -10.58 8.03 4.13
CA LEU A 95 -11.10 6.66 4.24
C LEU A 95 -11.36 6.36 5.71
N ASN A 96 -12.60 5.97 6.00
CA ASN A 96 -13.04 5.57 7.33
C ASN A 96 -13.23 4.06 7.41
N GLU A 97 -13.35 3.55 8.60
CA GLU A 97 -13.64 2.14 8.86
C GLU A 97 -14.83 1.68 8.03
N GLY A 98 -14.66 0.55 7.31
CA GLY A 98 -15.65 0.00 6.40
C GLY A 98 -15.59 0.53 4.96
N ASP A 99 -14.79 1.55 4.69
CA ASP A 99 -14.65 2.08 3.33
C ASP A 99 -13.73 1.19 2.48
N VAL A 100 -14.02 1.16 1.19
CA VAL A 100 -13.15 0.58 0.17
C VAL A 100 -12.66 1.70 -0.74
N ALA A 101 -11.35 1.86 -0.84
CA ALA A 101 -10.72 2.70 -1.85
C ALA A 101 -10.27 1.84 -3.02
N SER A 102 -10.53 2.31 -4.22
CA SER A 102 -10.11 1.65 -5.46
C SER A 102 -9.09 2.52 -6.18
N TYR A 103 -7.95 1.93 -6.49
CA TYR A 103 -6.84 2.61 -7.15
C TYR A 103 -6.68 2.09 -8.58
N PRO A 104 -7.10 2.85 -9.60
CA PRO A 104 -6.80 2.48 -10.97
C PRO A 104 -5.31 2.65 -11.27
N PRO A 105 -4.79 1.97 -12.31
CA PRO A 105 -3.41 2.19 -12.72
C PRO A 105 -3.18 3.62 -13.23
N GLY A 106 -1.93 4.03 -13.25
CA GLY A 106 -1.54 5.30 -13.87
C GLY A 106 -1.39 6.47 -12.90
N TRP A 107 -1.26 6.22 -11.60
CA TRP A 107 -1.13 7.27 -10.59
C TRP A 107 0.01 6.97 -9.60
N LYS A 108 0.44 8.01 -8.91
CA LYS A 108 1.28 7.91 -7.71
C LYS A 108 0.43 8.19 -6.48
N TYR A 109 0.71 7.47 -5.41
CA TYR A 109 -0.08 7.49 -4.17
C TYR A 109 0.82 7.59 -2.94
N MET A 110 0.26 8.16 -1.89
CA MET A 110 0.85 8.20 -0.55
C MET A 110 -0.29 8.12 0.46
N VAL A 111 -0.10 7.35 1.52
CA VAL A 111 -1.15 7.08 2.52
C VAL A 111 -0.65 7.46 3.90
N ARG A 112 -1.51 8.08 4.70
CA ARG A 112 -1.23 8.43 6.10
C ARG A 112 -2.35 7.95 7.00
N ASN A 113 -2.01 7.46 8.17
CA ASN A 113 -2.98 7.30 9.25
C ASN A 113 -3.27 8.71 9.82
N THR A 114 -4.42 9.26 9.45
CA THR A 114 -4.89 10.57 9.89
C THR A 114 -5.86 10.50 11.05
N GLY A 115 -6.12 9.29 11.56
CA GLY A 115 -6.91 9.06 12.75
C GLY A 115 -6.10 9.22 14.02
N SER A 116 -6.75 8.96 15.16
CA SER A 116 -6.16 9.07 16.49
C SER A 116 -5.81 7.73 17.13
N ILE A 117 -6.10 6.63 16.44
CA ILE A 117 -5.82 5.27 16.92
C ILE A 117 -4.97 4.51 15.89
N PRO A 118 -4.26 3.45 16.31
CA PRO A 118 -3.64 2.55 15.36
C PRO A 118 -4.66 2.03 14.35
N GLY A 119 -4.30 2.07 13.08
CA GLY A 119 -5.19 1.70 11.99
C GLY A 119 -4.68 0.49 11.22
N ALA A 120 -5.59 -0.17 10.54
CA ALA A 120 -5.28 -1.30 9.68
C ALA A 120 -6.16 -1.30 8.44
N PHE A 121 -5.58 -1.66 7.31
CA PHE A 121 -6.32 -1.90 6.09
C PHE A 121 -5.89 -3.20 5.42
N PHE A 122 -6.87 -3.86 4.84
CA PHE A 122 -6.63 -5.00 3.96
C PHE A 122 -6.43 -4.46 2.55
N TRP A 123 -5.36 -4.86 1.91
CA TRP A 123 -5.04 -4.42 0.56
C TRP A 123 -4.96 -5.60 -0.41
N GLY A 124 -5.29 -5.30 -1.65
CA GLY A 124 -5.07 -6.23 -2.75
C GLY A 124 -4.67 -5.47 -4.00
N LYS A 125 -3.84 -6.09 -4.81
CA LYS A 125 -3.45 -5.55 -6.10
C LYS A 125 -3.26 -6.66 -7.11
N THR A 126 -3.42 -6.34 -8.38
CA THR A 126 -3.00 -7.22 -9.46
C THR A 126 -1.49 -7.43 -9.37
N ALA A 127 -1.01 -8.58 -9.83
CA ALA A 127 0.42 -8.89 -9.75
C ALA A 127 1.25 -7.76 -10.37
N PRO A 128 2.40 -7.40 -9.76
CA PRO A 128 3.24 -6.36 -10.30
C PRO A 128 3.69 -6.68 -11.71
N HIS A 129 3.84 -5.63 -12.50
CA HIS A 129 4.44 -5.76 -13.82
C HIS A 129 5.87 -6.32 -13.70
N LYS A 130 6.29 -7.10 -14.68
CA LYS A 130 7.66 -7.62 -14.75
C LYS A 130 8.66 -6.45 -14.68
N GLY A 131 9.56 -6.50 -13.70
CA GLY A 131 10.50 -5.41 -13.45
C GLY A 131 10.05 -4.41 -12.40
N ALA A 132 8.99 -4.69 -11.65
CA ALA A 132 8.60 -3.89 -10.49
C ALA A 132 9.79 -3.66 -9.56
N LYS A 133 9.89 -2.44 -9.02
CA LYS A 133 11.06 -1.99 -8.24
C LYS A 133 10.64 -1.38 -6.91
N VAL A 134 11.37 -1.76 -5.87
CA VAL A 134 11.33 -1.13 -4.55
C VAL A 134 12.67 -0.45 -4.32
N ARG A 135 12.70 0.86 -4.14
CA ARG A 135 13.93 1.65 -4.07
C ARG A 135 14.42 1.92 -2.66
N LEU A 136 13.52 2.28 -1.76
CA LEU A 136 13.91 2.80 -0.45
C LEU A 136 13.32 2.05 0.73
N ILE A 137 12.26 1.29 0.56
CA ILE A 137 11.69 0.52 1.66
C ILE A 137 12.31 -0.86 1.71
N ARG A 138 12.78 -1.18 2.90
CA ARG A 138 13.20 -2.55 3.25
C ARG A 138 12.63 -2.88 4.62
N PRO A 139 12.27 -4.13 4.87
CA PRO A 139 11.85 -4.54 6.20
C PRO A 139 12.96 -4.21 7.22
N LEU A 140 12.57 -3.64 8.37
CA LEU A 140 13.49 -3.45 9.49
C LEU A 140 13.79 -4.78 10.17
N LYS A 141 12.75 -5.58 10.34
CA LYS A 141 12.86 -6.96 10.83
C LYS A 141 11.57 -7.71 10.52
N SER A 142 11.67 -9.03 10.45
CA SER A 142 10.50 -9.89 10.40
C SER A 142 9.95 -10.09 11.81
N ILE A 143 8.63 -9.96 11.96
CA ILE A 143 7.90 -10.15 13.22
C ILE A 143 6.87 -11.25 13.00
N ARG A 144 6.82 -12.18 13.93
CA ARG A 144 5.87 -13.27 13.83
C ARG A 144 5.21 -13.55 15.17
#